data_47781517be6e4833bf3daf1ac59390e5
#
_entry.id   47781517be6e4833bf3daf1ac59390e5
#
_cell.length_a   1.000
_cell.length_b   1.000
_cell.length_c   1.000
_cell.angle_alpha   90.00
_cell.angle_beta   90.00
_cell.angle_gamma   90.00
#
_symmetry.space_group_name_H-M   'P 1'
#
loop_
_entity.id
_entity.type
_entity.pdbx_description
1 polymer ?
#
loop_
_entity_poly.entity_id
_entity_poly.type
_entity_poly.pdbx_seq_one_letter_code
_entity_poly.pdbx_strand_id
1 'polypeptide(L)'
;LSSSSAASDVYKRQSYEKFKKALYIVMECMTMMLASDGEGATKMIECTVAGAPDLDTAIIVAKSVIRSPLTKCAMFGEDANWGRILCAIGYAEADFDIDKVAVDLESEFGVVPVCRNGAGVPFSEEKAAKVLSSDEIHINIDLGIGDVTAKAWGCDLTYDYVKINGDYRS
;
A
#
# COMPACT_ATOMS: atom_id res chain seq x y z
N LEU A 1 37.43 15.94 -32.02
CA LEU A 1 36.46 14.82 -32.17
C LEU A 1 35.80 14.33 -30.88
N SER A 2 36.15 14.90 -29.72
CA SER A 2 35.62 14.44 -28.41
C SER A 2 34.33 15.13 -27.93
N SER A 3 33.97 16.30 -28.47
CA SER A 3 32.81 17.09 -27.97
C SER A 3 31.46 16.63 -28.53
N SER A 4 31.41 16.06 -29.73
CA SER A 4 30.13 15.62 -30.32
C SER A 4 29.63 14.27 -29.78
N SER A 5 30.54 13.37 -29.40
CA SER A 5 30.17 12.09 -28.80
C SER A 5 29.65 12.25 -27.36
N ALA A 6 30.29 13.12 -26.56
CA ALA A 6 29.84 13.42 -25.20
C ALA A 6 28.45 14.11 -25.17
N ALA A 7 28.22 15.08 -26.09
CA ALA A 7 26.91 15.72 -26.21
C ALA A 7 25.82 14.74 -26.66
N SER A 8 26.13 13.83 -27.61
CA SER A 8 25.23 12.77 -28.04
C SER A 8 24.89 11.78 -26.92
N ASP A 9 25.87 11.42 -26.08
CA ASP A 9 25.69 10.51 -24.97
C ASP A 9 24.85 11.15 -23.84
N VAL A 10 25.06 12.42 -23.56
CA VAL A 10 24.23 13.18 -22.60
C VAL A 10 22.77 13.26 -23.09
N TYR A 11 22.57 13.54 -24.38
CA TYR A 11 21.23 13.61 -24.96
C TYR A 11 20.51 12.24 -24.93
N LYS A 12 21.21 11.17 -25.27
CA LYS A 12 20.68 9.80 -25.19
C LYS A 12 20.33 9.42 -23.76
N ARG A 13 21.18 9.78 -22.80
CA ARG A 13 20.93 9.53 -21.38
C ARG A 13 19.71 10.29 -20.86
N GLN A 14 19.55 11.57 -21.22
CA GLN A 14 18.38 12.36 -20.86
C GLN A 14 17.09 11.79 -21.48
N SER A 15 17.13 11.33 -22.73
CA SER A 15 15.99 10.70 -23.39
C SER A 15 15.64 9.36 -22.72
N TYR A 16 16.64 8.58 -22.32
CA TYR A 16 16.44 7.33 -21.59
C TYR A 16 15.80 7.57 -20.22
N GLU A 17 16.25 8.54 -19.44
CA GLU A 17 15.67 8.86 -18.14
C GLU A 17 14.22 9.35 -18.26
N LYS A 18 13.91 10.14 -19.29
CA LYS A 18 12.53 10.56 -19.58
C LYS A 18 11.65 9.36 -19.94
N PHE A 19 12.13 8.48 -20.78
CA PHE A 19 11.43 7.25 -21.16
C PHE A 19 11.19 6.35 -19.94
N LYS A 20 12.24 6.12 -19.16
CA LYS A 20 12.16 5.34 -17.93
C LYS A 20 11.09 5.88 -16.96
N LYS A 21 11.10 7.21 -16.72
CA LYS A 21 10.11 7.88 -15.88
C LYS A 21 8.68 7.71 -16.42
N ALA A 22 8.49 7.91 -17.72
CA ALA A 22 7.19 7.72 -18.36
C ALA A 22 6.71 6.26 -18.25
N LEU A 23 7.60 5.30 -18.46
CA LEU A 23 7.29 3.89 -18.30
C LEU A 23 6.87 3.54 -16.86
N TYR A 24 7.58 4.05 -15.87
CA TYR A 24 7.19 3.84 -14.47
C TYR A 24 5.78 4.38 -14.16
N ILE A 25 5.44 5.57 -14.65
CA ILE A 25 4.09 6.15 -14.47
C ILE A 25 3.03 5.23 -15.09
N VAL A 26 3.27 4.73 -16.32
CA VAL A 26 2.33 3.81 -16.96
C VAL A 26 2.20 2.51 -16.20
N MET A 27 3.31 1.93 -15.76
CA MET A 27 3.32 0.68 -14.98
C MET A 27 2.60 0.85 -13.64
N GLU A 28 2.78 1.97 -12.96
CA GLU A 28 2.08 2.30 -11.71
C GLU A 28 0.56 2.39 -11.95
N CYS A 29 0.12 3.17 -12.96
CA CYS A 29 -1.29 3.25 -13.33
C CYS A 29 -1.89 1.87 -13.66
N MET A 30 -1.19 1.06 -14.44
CA MET A 30 -1.66 -0.29 -14.79
C MET A 30 -1.74 -1.20 -13.55
N THR A 31 -0.80 -1.08 -12.62
CA THR A 31 -0.82 -1.84 -11.36
C THR A 31 -2.03 -1.48 -10.51
N MET A 32 -2.34 -0.19 -10.41
CA MET A 32 -3.54 0.28 -9.68
C MET A 32 -4.83 -0.23 -10.35
N MET A 33 -4.91 -0.17 -11.68
CA MET A 33 -6.06 -0.71 -12.43
C MET A 33 -6.24 -2.21 -12.19
N LEU A 34 -5.16 -2.99 -12.23
CA LEU A 34 -5.20 -4.43 -11.95
C LEU A 34 -5.59 -4.72 -10.50
N ALA A 35 -5.13 -3.92 -9.54
CA ALA A 35 -5.46 -4.08 -8.13
C ALA A 35 -6.94 -3.77 -7.85
N SER A 36 -7.51 -2.77 -8.51
CA SER A 36 -8.91 -2.39 -8.36
C SER A 36 -9.90 -3.30 -9.10
N ASP A 37 -9.44 -4.08 -10.10
CA ASP A 37 -10.26 -5.00 -10.89
C ASP A 37 -10.32 -6.43 -10.28
N GLY A 38 -10.18 -6.53 -8.96
CA GLY A 38 -10.34 -7.81 -8.26
C GLY A 38 -11.78 -8.34 -8.31
N GLU A 39 -11.95 -9.66 -8.46
CA GLU A 39 -13.30 -10.28 -8.50
C GLU A 39 -14.13 -9.91 -7.26
N GLY A 40 -15.25 -9.24 -7.48
CA GLY A 40 -16.15 -8.80 -6.41
C GLY A 40 -15.57 -7.72 -5.49
N ALA A 41 -14.45 -7.09 -5.87
CA ALA A 41 -13.85 -6.00 -5.09
C ALA A 41 -14.73 -4.74 -5.14
N THR A 42 -14.74 -4.01 -4.04
CA THR A 42 -15.45 -2.72 -3.90
C THR A 42 -14.53 -1.56 -3.56
N LYS A 43 -13.32 -1.84 -3.09
CA LYS A 43 -12.36 -0.81 -2.67
C LYS A 43 -10.96 -1.15 -3.15
N MET A 44 -10.24 -0.15 -3.67
CA MET A 44 -8.80 -0.22 -3.87
C MET A 44 -8.08 0.13 -2.58
N ILE A 45 -7.02 -0.60 -2.27
CA ILE A 45 -6.19 -0.37 -1.09
C ILE A 45 -4.75 -0.12 -1.54
N GLU A 46 -4.21 1.04 -1.24
CA GLU A 46 -2.79 1.34 -1.35
C GLU A 46 -2.15 1.19 0.04
N CYS A 47 -1.10 0.41 0.15
CA CYS A 47 -0.28 0.35 1.36
C CYS A 47 1.06 1.00 1.09
N THR A 48 1.34 2.12 1.75
CA THR A 48 2.63 2.81 1.73
C THR A 48 3.39 2.48 3.01
N VAL A 49 4.60 1.94 2.86
CA VAL A 49 5.52 1.71 3.96
C VAL A 49 6.70 2.65 3.82
N ALA A 50 6.86 3.55 4.78
CA ALA A 50 7.95 4.51 4.89
C ALA A 50 8.85 4.19 6.10
N GLY A 51 9.97 4.90 6.24
CA GLY A 51 10.87 4.74 7.37
C GLY A 51 11.55 3.37 7.44
N ALA A 52 11.62 2.64 6.32
CA ALA A 52 12.28 1.33 6.24
C ALA A 52 13.80 1.46 6.09
N PRO A 53 14.59 0.47 6.58
CA PRO A 53 16.05 0.48 6.44
C PRO A 53 16.51 0.21 5.01
N ASP A 54 15.73 -0.51 4.22
CA ASP A 54 15.99 -0.87 2.84
C ASP A 54 14.70 -1.12 2.05
N LEU A 55 14.83 -1.23 0.73
CA LEU A 55 13.70 -1.39 -0.18
C LEU A 55 13.01 -2.75 -0.03
N ASP A 56 13.76 -3.80 0.23
CA ASP A 56 13.23 -5.16 0.36
C ASP A 56 12.33 -5.25 1.59
N THR A 57 12.77 -4.71 2.72
CA THR A 57 11.97 -4.60 3.95
C THR A 57 10.66 -3.85 3.70
N ALA A 58 10.73 -2.67 3.05
CA ALA A 58 9.53 -1.88 2.75
C ALA A 58 8.53 -2.65 1.85
N ILE A 59 9.03 -3.33 0.82
CA ILE A 59 8.20 -4.13 -0.10
C ILE A 59 7.59 -5.34 0.62
N ILE A 60 8.35 -6.06 1.41
CA ILE A 60 7.88 -7.26 2.13
C ILE A 60 6.76 -6.88 3.08
N VAL A 61 6.93 -5.81 3.87
CA VAL A 61 5.90 -5.33 4.80
C VAL A 61 4.66 -4.86 4.06
N ALA A 62 4.79 -4.03 3.03
CA ALA A 62 3.65 -3.55 2.24
C ALA A 62 2.85 -4.71 1.63
N LYS A 63 3.54 -5.70 1.05
CA LYS A 63 2.91 -6.89 0.47
C LYS A 63 2.25 -7.76 1.54
N SER A 64 2.83 -7.89 2.72
CA SER A 64 2.22 -8.65 3.83
C SER A 64 0.85 -8.07 4.21
N VAL A 65 0.76 -6.75 4.31
CA VAL A 65 -0.49 -6.04 4.65
C VAL A 65 -1.54 -6.21 3.56
N ILE A 66 -1.20 -5.94 2.30
CA ILE A 66 -2.13 -6.05 1.15
C ILE A 66 -2.62 -7.48 0.92
N ARG A 67 -1.82 -8.49 1.25
CA ARG A 67 -2.17 -9.90 1.09
C ARG A 67 -2.94 -10.48 2.28
N SER A 68 -3.03 -9.77 3.40
CA SER A 68 -3.71 -10.23 4.61
C SER A 68 -5.24 -10.30 4.41
N PRO A 69 -5.88 -11.48 4.43
CA PRO A 69 -7.34 -11.58 4.31
C PRO A 69 -8.06 -10.79 5.41
N LEU A 70 -7.53 -10.77 6.63
CA LEU A 70 -8.15 -10.04 7.75
C LEU A 70 -8.09 -8.52 7.56
N THR A 71 -6.99 -7.99 7.03
CA THR A 71 -6.89 -6.56 6.69
C THR A 71 -7.86 -6.21 5.57
N LYS A 72 -7.91 -7.02 4.51
CA LYS A 72 -8.82 -6.80 3.38
C LYS A 72 -10.30 -6.83 3.82
N CYS A 73 -10.69 -7.78 4.70
CA CYS A 73 -12.02 -7.82 5.28
C CYS A 73 -12.32 -6.61 6.18
N ALA A 74 -11.33 -6.10 6.91
CA ALA A 74 -11.50 -4.89 7.72
C ALA A 74 -11.80 -3.67 6.84
N MET A 75 -11.09 -3.51 5.73
CA MET A 75 -11.34 -2.41 4.77
C MET A 75 -12.74 -2.52 4.14
N PHE A 76 -13.18 -3.73 3.77
CA PHE A 76 -14.54 -3.97 3.29
C PHE A 76 -15.60 -3.61 4.32
N GLY A 77 -15.38 -3.99 5.57
CA GLY A 77 -16.30 -3.73 6.68
C GLY A 77 -16.19 -2.34 7.29
N GLU A 78 -15.37 -1.45 6.71
CA GLU A 78 -15.12 -0.09 7.21
C GLU A 78 -14.65 -0.07 8.68
N ASP A 79 -13.92 -1.12 9.09
CA ASP A 79 -13.39 -1.32 10.43
C ASP A 79 -11.93 -0.84 10.49
N ALA A 80 -11.67 0.23 11.24
CA ALA A 80 -10.34 0.79 11.46
C ALA A 80 -9.46 -0.09 12.36
N ASN A 81 -9.37 -1.38 12.01
CA ASN A 81 -8.77 -2.43 12.81
C ASN A 81 -7.23 -2.42 12.71
N TRP A 82 -6.61 -1.52 13.44
CA TRP A 82 -5.15 -1.43 13.53
C TRP A 82 -4.49 -2.74 14.00
N GLY A 83 -5.17 -3.53 14.83
CA GLY A 83 -4.65 -4.82 15.30
C GLY A 83 -4.45 -5.83 14.17
N ARG A 84 -5.37 -5.89 13.20
CA ARG A 84 -5.22 -6.72 11.99
C ARG A 84 -4.08 -6.25 11.11
N ILE A 85 -3.89 -4.93 11.01
CA ILE A 85 -2.77 -4.35 10.24
C ILE A 85 -1.44 -4.69 10.92
N LEU A 86 -1.31 -4.49 12.24
CA LEU A 86 -0.09 -4.87 12.98
C LEU A 86 0.18 -6.37 12.94
N CYS A 87 -0.87 -7.21 12.98
CA CYS A 87 -0.72 -8.65 12.80
C CYS A 87 -0.13 -8.98 11.43
N ALA A 88 -0.62 -8.32 10.36
CA ALA A 88 -0.09 -8.49 9.01
C ALA A 88 1.37 -8.01 8.88
N ILE A 89 1.71 -6.91 9.54
CA ILE A 89 3.10 -6.43 9.65
C ILE A 89 3.97 -7.45 10.38
N GLY A 90 3.48 -8.03 11.48
CA GLY A 90 4.21 -9.02 12.27
C GLY A 90 4.45 -10.36 11.55
N TYR A 91 3.67 -10.68 10.50
CA TYR A 91 3.91 -11.83 9.62
C TYR A 91 4.91 -11.54 8.51
N ALA A 92 5.34 -10.30 8.33
CA ALA A 92 6.34 -9.95 7.35
C ALA A 92 7.69 -10.60 7.73
N GLU A 93 8.31 -11.29 6.79
CA GLU A 93 9.64 -11.88 6.96
C GLU A 93 10.71 -10.78 6.85
N ALA A 94 10.66 -9.81 7.77
CA ALA A 94 11.56 -8.66 7.82
C ALA A 94 11.88 -8.33 9.28
N ASP A 95 13.08 -7.81 9.52
CA ASP A 95 13.55 -7.44 10.86
C ASP A 95 13.35 -5.94 11.09
N PHE A 96 12.49 -5.60 12.03
CA PHE A 96 12.19 -4.23 12.45
C PHE A 96 11.61 -4.20 13.86
N ASP A 97 11.65 -3.04 14.49
CA ASP A 97 11.16 -2.81 15.85
C ASP A 97 9.67 -2.42 15.81
N ILE A 98 8.79 -3.34 16.22
CA ILE A 98 7.34 -3.10 16.22
C ILE A 98 6.95 -1.92 17.11
N ASP A 99 7.70 -1.64 18.18
CA ASP A 99 7.43 -0.55 19.11
C ASP A 99 7.70 0.84 18.50
N LYS A 100 8.20 0.90 17.27
CA LYS A 100 8.37 2.17 16.51
C LYS A 100 7.30 2.36 15.45
N VAL A 101 6.53 1.32 15.15
CA VAL A 101 5.57 1.34 14.06
C VAL A 101 4.43 2.33 14.33
N ALA A 102 4.17 3.17 13.34
CA ALA A 102 2.98 4.01 13.26
C ALA A 102 2.10 3.62 12.07
N VAL A 103 0.78 3.75 12.21
CA VAL A 103 -0.19 3.49 11.13
C VAL A 103 -1.23 4.58 11.10
N ASP A 104 -1.46 5.12 9.91
CA ASP A 104 -2.55 6.03 9.59
C ASP A 104 -3.42 5.42 8.48
N LEU A 105 -4.73 5.63 8.59
CA LEU A 105 -5.70 5.35 7.55
C LEU A 105 -6.11 6.66 6.89
N GLU A 106 -6.08 6.70 5.56
CA GLU A 106 -6.32 7.91 4.79
C GLU A 106 -7.21 7.63 3.59
N SER A 107 -7.99 8.62 3.21
CA SER A 107 -8.74 8.70 1.96
C SER A 107 -9.01 10.16 1.60
N GLU A 108 -9.78 10.42 0.54
CA GLU A 108 -10.25 11.77 0.20
C GLU A 108 -11.01 12.47 1.35
N PHE A 109 -11.55 11.70 2.29
CA PHE A 109 -12.30 12.23 3.45
C PHE A 109 -11.42 12.60 4.65
N GLY A 110 -10.12 12.38 4.56
CA GLY A 110 -9.13 12.79 5.56
C GLY A 110 -8.24 11.67 6.07
N VAL A 111 -7.59 11.92 7.20
CA VAL A 111 -6.62 11.00 7.82
C VAL A 111 -7.05 10.68 9.25
N VAL A 112 -6.92 9.40 9.63
CA VAL A 112 -7.15 8.91 11.00
C VAL A 112 -5.91 8.15 11.48
N PRO A 113 -5.17 8.67 12.46
CA PRO A 113 -4.12 7.91 13.12
C PRO A 113 -4.75 6.81 13.97
N VAL A 114 -4.33 5.56 13.76
CA VAL A 114 -4.87 4.39 14.46
C VAL A 114 -3.84 3.65 15.31
N CYS A 115 -2.54 3.82 15.01
CA CYS A 115 -1.45 3.22 15.78
C CYS A 115 -0.27 4.16 15.90
N ARG A 116 0.36 4.18 17.07
CA ARG A 116 1.65 4.84 17.34
C ARG A 116 2.46 3.98 18.29
N ASN A 117 3.75 3.87 18.01
CA ASN A 117 4.67 3.07 18.82
C ASN A 117 4.18 1.63 19.02
N GLY A 118 3.71 0.99 17.95
CA GLY A 118 3.22 -0.39 17.99
C GLY A 118 1.92 -0.61 18.79
N ALA A 119 1.26 0.45 19.24
CA ALA A 119 0.05 0.35 20.04
C ALA A 119 -1.09 1.21 19.46
N GLY A 120 -2.33 0.79 19.66
CA GLY A 120 -3.50 1.55 19.25
C GLY A 120 -3.60 2.89 19.98
N VAL A 121 -4.02 3.92 19.26
CA VAL A 121 -4.29 5.25 19.82
C VAL A 121 -5.79 5.55 19.75
N PRO A 122 -6.34 6.38 20.66
CA PRO A 122 -7.73 6.80 20.57
C PRO A 122 -8.01 7.56 19.28
N PHE A 123 -9.09 7.23 18.61
CA PHE A 123 -9.59 7.94 17.42
C PHE A 123 -11.14 8.01 17.44
N SER A 124 -11.71 8.85 16.58
CA SER A 124 -13.16 8.90 16.39
C SER A 124 -13.61 7.80 15.44
N GLU A 125 -14.49 6.91 15.92
CA GLU A 125 -15.08 5.84 15.08
C GLU A 125 -15.90 6.44 13.93
N GLU A 126 -16.63 7.52 14.15
CA GLU A 126 -17.39 8.22 13.11
C GLU A 126 -16.46 8.75 12.01
N LYS A 127 -15.34 9.37 12.39
CA LYS A 127 -14.34 9.85 11.43
C LYS A 127 -13.69 8.69 10.71
N ALA A 128 -13.37 7.60 11.40
CA ALA A 128 -12.77 6.42 10.81
C ALA A 128 -13.70 5.76 9.79
N ALA A 129 -14.97 5.55 10.14
CA ALA A 129 -15.96 5.02 9.21
C ALA A 129 -16.11 5.91 7.97
N LYS A 130 -16.13 7.24 8.13
CA LYS A 130 -16.17 8.15 6.99
C LYS A 130 -14.93 8.04 6.10
N VAL A 131 -13.73 7.94 6.66
CA VAL A 131 -12.50 7.74 5.89
C VAL A 131 -12.53 6.42 5.13
N LEU A 132 -13.00 5.36 5.78
CA LEU A 132 -13.06 4.02 5.20
C LEU A 132 -14.25 3.79 4.26
N SER A 133 -15.21 4.72 4.17
CA SER A 133 -16.31 4.64 3.20
C SER A 133 -15.89 4.99 1.76
N SER A 134 -14.66 5.47 1.55
CA SER A 134 -14.12 5.75 0.22
C SER A 134 -13.84 4.45 -0.56
N ASP A 135 -13.94 4.54 -1.90
CA ASP A 135 -13.57 3.46 -2.81
C ASP A 135 -12.04 3.30 -2.92
N GLU A 136 -11.28 4.29 -2.46
CA GLU A 136 -9.82 4.28 -2.40
C GLU A 136 -9.34 4.55 -0.98
N ILE A 137 -8.62 3.59 -0.40
CA ILE A 137 -8.12 3.64 0.97
C ILE A 137 -6.59 3.54 0.95
N HIS A 138 -5.93 4.44 1.68
CA HIS A 138 -4.49 4.40 1.90
C HIS A 138 -4.18 3.94 3.33
N ILE A 139 -3.36 2.90 3.44
CA ILE A 139 -2.78 2.44 4.70
C ILE A 139 -1.33 2.94 4.73
N ASN A 140 -1.08 3.99 5.50
CA ASN A 140 0.23 4.59 5.65
C ASN A 140 0.93 4.04 6.89
N ILE A 141 2.06 3.37 6.69
CA ILE A 141 2.86 2.73 7.73
C ILE A 141 4.22 3.42 7.78
N ASP A 142 4.66 3.81 8.97
CA ASP A 142 6.02 4.26 9.22
C ASP A 142 6.71 3.27 10.16
N LEU A 143 7.84 2.70 9.72
CA LEU A 143 8.64 1.77 10.54
C LEU A 143 9.61 2.50 11.49
N GLY A 144 9.88 3.78 11.26
CA GLY A 144 10.68 4.65 12.13
C GLY A 144 12.15 4.25 12.29
N ILE A 145 12.74 3.50 11.35
CA ILE A 145 14.10 2.96 11.44
C ILE A 145 14.99 3.27 10.23
N GLY A 146 14.48 3.99 9.23
CA GLY A 146 15.20 4.36 8.02
C GLY A 146 14.51 5.47 7.25
N ASP A 147 14.81 5.58 5.97
CA ASP A 147 14.30 6.62 5.07
C ASP A 147 13.75 6.08 3.73
N VAL A 148 13.74 4.77 3.58
CA VAL A 148 13.26 4.12 2.36
C VAL A 148 11.74 3.95 2.39
N THR A 149 11.13 4.12 1.21
CA THR A 149 9.68 4.00 1.04
C THR A 149 9.35 3.07 -0.11
N ALA A 150 8.32 2.23 0.07
CA ALA A 150 7.72 1.43 -0.98
C ALA A 150 6.20 1.42 -0.88
N LYS A 151 5.54 1.05 -1.99
CA LYS A 151 4.10 0.92 -2.09
C LYS A 151 3.70 -0.46 -2.61
N ALA A 152 2.54 -0.91 -2.20
CA ALA A 152 1.85 -2.06 -2.77
C ALA A 152 0.35 -1.75 -2.89
N TRP A 153 -0.28 -2.30 -3.93
CA TRP A 153 -1.70 -2.10 -4.19
C TRP A 153 -2.44 -3.43 -4.16
N GLY A 154 -3.68 -3.39 -3.74
CA GLY A 154 -4.59 -4.51 -3.68
C GLY A 154 -6.03 -4.03 -3.58
N CYS A 155 -6.95 -4.96 -3.36
CA CYS A 155 -8.36 -4.67 -3.15
C CYS A 155 -8.85 -5.26 -1.83
N ASP A 156 -10.03 -4.87 -1.40
CA ASP A 156 -10.73 -5.47 -0.27
C ASP A 156 -11.10 -6.94 -0.53
N LEU A 157 -11.70 -7.59 0.46
CA LEU A 157 -12.22 -8.96 0.35
C LEU A 157 -13.68 -8.97 0.79
N THR A 158 -14.56 -9.20 -0.18
CA THR A 158 -16.01 -9.08 -0.04
C THR A 158 -16.72 -10.42 0.03
N TYR A 159 -18.01 -10.42 0.34
CA TYR A 159 -18.85 -11.62 0.22
C TYR A 159 -18.98 -12.10 -1.22
N ASP A 160 -18.96 -11.17 -2.20
CA ASP A 160 -19.08 -11.50 -3.62
C ASP A 160 -17.86 -12.27 -4.13
N TYR A 161 -16.67 -12.00 -3.60
CA TYR A 161 -15.47 -12.81 -3.88
C TYR A 161 -15.72 -14.29 -3.55
N VAL A 162 -16.26 -14.58 -2.36
CA VAL A 162 -16.52 -15.95 -1.91
C VAL A 162 -17.64 -16.58 -2.76
N LYS A 163 -18.70 -15.83 -3.06
CA LYS A 163 -19.82 -16.29 -3.88
C LYS A 163 -19.38 -16.65 -5.29
N ILE A 164 -18.66 -15.75 -5.97
CA ILE A 164 -18.16 -15.96 -7.34
C ILE A 164 -17.28 -17.21 -7.40
N ASN A 165 -16.31 -17.31 -6.49
CA ASN A 165 -15.36 -18.42 -6.49
C ASN A 165 -15.96 -19.73 -5.96
N GLY A 166 -16.95 -19.67 -5.08
CA GLY A 166 -17.68 -20.84 -4.59
C GLY A 166 -18.65 -21.45 -5.60
N ASP A 167 -19.23 -20.61 -6.47
CA ASP A 167 -20.16 -21.03 -7.51
C ASP A 167 -19.44 -21.49 -8.80
N TYR A 168 -18.18 -21.09 -8.98
CA TYR A 168 -17.37 -21.47 -10.14
C TYR A 168 -17.00 -22.97 -10.07
N ARG A 169 -17.48 -23.75 -11.05
CA ARG A 169 -17.13 -25.17 -11.23
C ARG A 169 -16.43 -25.34 -12.57
N SER A 170 -15.18 -25.77 -12.54
CA SER A 170 -14.41 -26.15 -13.73
C SER A 170 -14.76 -27.56 -14.21
#